data_0c35bbac59aa27c2bef1b7903d91209a
#
_entry.id   0c35bbac59aa27c2bef1b7903d91209a
#
_cell.length_a   1.000
_cell.length_b   1.000
_cell.length_c   1.000
_cell.angle_alpha   90.00
_cell.angle_beta   90.00
_cell.angle_gamma   90.00
#
_symmetry.space_group_name_H-M   'P 1'
#
loop_
_entity.id
_entity.type
_entity.pdbx_description
1 polymer ?
#
loop_
_entity_poly.entity_id
_entity_poly.type
_entity_poly.pdbx_seq_one_letter_code
_entity_poly.pdbx_strand_id
1 'polypeptide(L)'
;FRSPVGVFWKGYEAQVRNEWARDDRTKPVDYGTGGMYGLNMARKVVSSDHEWFTMTVSCLDNHMAVWVNGYQVSDFTDTRAIDPEGDGKNGYVTAAGTITLQGHDPTTDLSFKNINIQTCAK
;
A
#
# COMPACT_ATOMS: atom_id res chain seq x y z
N PHE A 1 5.26 3.43 2.92
CA PHE A 1 6.17 4.40 2.30
C PHE A 1 5.88 5.83 2.78
N ARG A 2 6.84 6.75 2.62
CA ARG A 2 6.85 8.07 3.26
C ARG A 2 6.76 8.01 4.78
N SER A 3 7.31 6.96 5.38
CA SER A 3 7.36 6.79 6.82
C SER A 3 8.63 7.40 7.39
N PRO A 4 8.60 8.05 8.56
CA PRO A 4 9.82 8.45 9.26
C PRO A 4 10.69 7.22 9.57
N VAL A 5 12.01 7.40 9.63
CA VAL A 5 12.94 6.31 9.94
C VAL A 5 12.58 5.68 11.29
N GLY A 6 12.48 4.37 11.33
CA GLY A 6 12.18 3.60 12.53
C GLY A 6 10.73 3.62 13.00
N VAL A 7 9.83 4.16 12.17
CA VAL A 7 8.39 4.24 12.49
C VAL A 7 7.58 3.57 11.39
N PHE A 8 7.04 2.41 11.63
CA PHE A 8 6.32 1.61 10.61
C PHE A 8 4.84 1.97 10.46
N TRP A 9 4.21 2.57 11.47
CA TRP A 9 2.77 2.91 11.47
C TRP A 9 2.47 4.31 10.92
N LYS A 10 3.47 5.03 10.42
CA LYS A 10 3.33 6.36 9.85
C LYS A 10 3.56 6.34 8.34
N GLY A 11 3.02 7.33 7.64
CA GLY A 11 3.07 7.41 6.19
C GLY A 11 1.91 6.69 5.52
N TYR A 12 2.18 6.07 4.38
CA TYR A 12 1.17 5.32 3.61
C TYR A 12 1.51 3.84 3.58
N GLU A 13 0.50 3.01 3.63
CA GLU A 13 0.62 1.56 3.59
C GLU A 13 -0.08 0.99 2.35
N ALA A 14 0.67 0.27 1.52
CA ALA A 14 0.11 -0.60 0.51
C ALA A 14 -0.09 -1.98 1.15
N GLN A 15 -1.34 -2.33 1.41
CA GLN A 15 -1.72 -3.52 2.16
C GLN A 15 -1.36 -4.82 1.41
N VAL A 16 -1.00 -5.84 2.16
CA VAL A 16 -0.88 -7.22 1.68
C VAL A 16 -1.84 -8.10 2.48
N ARG A 17 -3.02 -8.36 1.91
CA ARG A 17 -4.04 -9.24 2.50
C ARG A 17 -4.88 -9.91 1.43
N ASN A 18 -4.68 -11.20 1.24
CA ASN A 18 -5.40 -12.00 0.26
C ASN A 18 -6.66 -12.60 0.88
N GLU A 19 -7.59 -11.74 1.29
CA GLU A 19 -8.85 -12.13 1.89
C GLU A 19 -10.00 -11.35 1.26
N TRP A 20 -11.14 -12.00 1.07
CA TRP A 20 -12.34 -11.41 0.50
C TRP A 20 -13.60 -12.03 1.09
N ALA A 21 -14.70 -11.29 1.08
CA ALA A 21 -15.97 -11.72 1.63
C ALA A 21 -16.82 -12.46 0.57
N ARG A 22 -17.58 -13.48 1.01
CA ARG A 22 -18.65 -14.14 0.22
C ARG A 22 -18.16 -14.72 -1.11
N ASP A 23 -16.98 -15.28 -1.16
CA ASP A 23 -16.34 -15.82 -2.38
C ASP A 23 -16.25 -14.80 -3.53
N ASP A 24 -16.30 -13.51 -3.22
CA ASP A 24 -16.24 -12.42 -4.18
C ASP A 24 -14.96 -11.60 -3.99
N ARG A 25 -13.98 -11.83 -4.84
CA ARG A 25 -12.69 -11.12 -4.81
C ARG A 25 -12.81 -9.60 -5.00
N THR A 26 -13.97 -9.09 -5.45
CA THR A 26 -14.25 -7.64 -5.52
C THR A 26 -14.71 -7.07 -4.19
N LYS A 27 -14.73 -7.88 -3.15
CA LYS A 27 -15.05 -7.49 -1.77
C LYS A 27 -13.87 -7.76 -0.83
N PRO A 28 -12.77 -7.05 -1.00
CA PRO A 28 -11.60 -7.23 -0.16
C PRO A 28 -11.92 -7.05 1.33
N VAL A 29 -11.30 -7.84 2.16
CA VAL A 29 -11.28 -7.64 3.61
C VAL A 29 -10.06 -6.79 3.95
N ASP A 30 -10.22 -5.87 4.91
CA ASP A 30 -9.14 -5.06 5.44
C ASP A 30 -8.30 -4.39 4.33
N TYR A 31 -8.97 -3.70 3.41
CA TYR A 31 -8.44 -3.02 2.23
C TYR A 31 -7.90 -3.93 1.12
N GLY A 32 -7.54 -5.19 1.40
CA GLY A 32 -7.04 -6.16 0.42
C GLY A 32 -5.68 -5.84 -0.17
N THR A 33 -5.05 -6.84 -0.78
CA THR A 33 -3.72 -6.70 -1.38
C THR A 33 -3.69 -5.62 -2.45
N GLY A 34 -2.85 -4.62 -2.23
CA GLY A 34 -2.70 -3.44 -3.06
C GLY A 34 -3.63 -2.27 -2.70
N GLY A 35 -4.51 -2.43 -1.71
CA GLY A 35 -5.27 -1.30 -1.16
C GLY A 35 -4.36 -0.34 -0.39
N MET A 36 -4.76 0.93 -0.31
CA MET A 36 -4.13 1.92 0.56
C MET A 36 -4.81 1.89 1.92
N TYR A 37 -4.13 1.30 2.91
CA TYR A 37 -4.72 1.06 4.22
C TYR A 37 -5.26 2.33 4.88
N GLY A 38 -6.49 2.26 5.37
CA GLY A 38 -7.18 3.40 5.98
C GLY A 38 -7.73 4.43 4.99
N LEU A 39 -7.45 4.33 3.68
CA LEU A 39 -7.75 5.37 2.69
C LEU A 39 -8.54 4.88 1.49
N ASN A 40 -8.07 3.84 0.82
CA ASN A 40 -8.67 3.37 -0.42
C ASN A 40 -8.58 1.84 -0.53
N MET A 41 -9.71 1.19 -0.67
CA MET A 41 -9.80 -0.26 -0.80
C MET A 41 -9.33 -0.72 -2.18
N ALA A 42 -8.66 -1.86 -2.25
CA ALA A 42 -8.38 -2.49 -3.54
C ALA A 42 -9.69 -2.82 -4.26
N ARG A 43 -9.75 -2.59 -5.56
CA ARG A 43 -10.94 -2.90 -6.37
C ARG A 43 -11.23 -4.39 -6.42
N LYS A 44 -10.18 -5.20 -6.32
CA LYS A 44 -10.25 -6.66 -6.38
C LYS A 44 -8.97 -7.26 -5.81
N VAL A 45 -9.06 -8.35 -5.07
CA VAL A 45 -7.89 -9.16 -4.70
C VAL A 45 -7.55 -10.07 -5.88
N VAL A 46 -6.40 -9.84 -6.51
CA VAL A 46 -5.94 -10.57 -7.71
C VAL A 46 -4.75 -11.49 -7.43
N SER A 47 -4.27 -11.52 -6.20
CA SER A 47 -3.25 -12.43 -5.70
C SER A 47 -3.86 -13.54 -4.85
N SER A 48 -3.10 -14.58 -4.57
CA SER A 48 -3.49 -15.71 -3.72
C SER A 48 -2.35 -16.04 -2.76
N ASP A 49 -2.69 -16.66 -1.63
CA ASP A 49 -1.69 -17.18 -0.70
C ASP A 49 -0.87 -18.30 -1.33
N HIS A 50 0.33 -18.49 -0.84
CA HIS A 50 1.30 -19.48 -1.31
C HIS A 50 1.76 -19.31 -2.77
N GLU A 51 1.49 -18.17 -3.37
CA GLU A 51 1.92 -17.84 -4.72
C GLU A 51 2.71 -16.51 -4.73
N TRP A 52 3.76 -16.46 -5.54
CA TRP A 52 4.44 -15.21 -5.80
C TRP A 52 3.57 -14.31 -6.67
N PHE A 53 3.48 -13.05 -6.28
CA PHE A 53 2.87 -12.01 -7.11
C PHE A 53 3.79 -10.80 -7.21
N THR A 54 3.58 -10.01 -8.23
CA THR A 54 4.27 -8.73 -8.38
C THR A 54 3.40 -7.60 -7.84
N MET A 55 4.03 -6.68 -7.11
CA MET A 55 3.37 -5.46 -6.68
C MET A 55 4.19 -4.26 -7.13
N THR A 56 3.56 -3.31 -7.79
CA THR A 56 4.16 -2.03 -8.14
C THR A 56 3.39 -0.93 -7.44
N VAL A 57 4.10 -0.11 -6.68
CA VAL A 57 3.55 1.08 -6.03
C VAL A 57 4.12 2.30 -6.73
N SER A 58 3.26 3.14 -7.28
CA SER A 58 3.62 4.45 -7.80
C SER A 58 3.18 5.53 -6.83
N CYS A 59 4.04 6.50 -6.60
CA CYS A 59 3.73 7.65 -5.78
C CYS A 59 4.36 8.90 -6.40
N LEU A 60 3.52 9.76 -6.93
CA LEU A 60 3.92 11.04 -7.50
C LEU A 60 3.11 12.15 -6.83
N ASP A 61 3.79 13.04 -6.13
CA ASP A 61 3.16 14.09 -5.31
C ASP A 61 2.08 13.48 -4.39
N ASN A 62 0.82 13.86 -4.54
CA ASN A 62 -0.30 13.35 -3.75
C ASN A 62 -1.08 12.21 -4.44
N HIS A 63 -0.62 11.74 -5.59
CA HIS A 63 -1.25 10.65 -6.32
C HIS A 63 -0.50 9.33 -6.09
N MET A 64 -1.22 8.30 -5.73
CA MET A 64 -0.71 6.97 -5.46
C MET A 64 -1.55 5.94 -6.21
N ALA A 65 -0.87 4.99 -6.83
CA ALA A 65 -1.53 3.88 -7.51
C ALA A 65 -0.77 2.58 -7.28
N VAL A 66 -1.51 1.48 -7.18
CA VAL A 66 -0.91 0.16 -6.97
C VAL A 66 -1.40 -0.81 -8.04
N TRP A 67 -0.45 -1.55 -8.59
CA TRP A 67 -0.70 -2.68 -9.49
C TRP A 67 -0.27 -3.96 -8.80
N VAL A 68 -1.11 -4.98 -8.92
CA VAL A 68 -0.82 -6.34 -8.48
C VAL A 68 -0.99 -7.27 -9.68
N ASN A 69 0.04 -8.04 -10.02
CA ASN A 69 0.07 -8.90 -11.21
C ASN A 69 -0.30 -8.15 -12.51
N GLY A 70 0.10 -6.88 -12.61
CA GLY A 70 -0.21 -6.02 -13.77
C GLY A 70 -1.61 -5.39 -13.76
N TYR A 71 -2.48 -5.72 -12.84
CA TYR A 71 -3.79 -5.09 -12.69
C TYR A 71 -3.73 -3.90 -11.74
N GLN A 72 -4.20 -2.73 -12.15
CA GLN A 72 -4.34 -1.60 -11.26
C GLN A 72 -5.47 -1.85 -10.27
N VAL A 73 -5.11 -2.16 -9.04
CA VAL A 73 -6.06 -2.52 -7.99
C VAL A 73 -6.45 -1.32 -7.13
N SER A 74 -5.62 -0.30 -7.05
CA SER A 74 -5.97 0.96 -6.40
C SER A 74 -5.41 2.16 -7.15
N ASP A 75 -6.11 3.27 -7.02
CA ASP A 75 -5.78 4.58 -7.58
C ASP A 75 -6.36 5.63 -6.62
N PHE A 76 -5.50 6.40 -6.00
CA PHE A 76 -5.87 7.30 -4.92
C PHE A 76 -5.13 8.62 -5.02
N THR A 77 -5.87 9.72 -4.99
CA THR A 77 -5.31 11.06 -4.85
C THR A 77 -5.65 11.60 -3.47
N ASP A 78 -4.63 11.85 -2.67
CA ASP A 78 -4.81 12.41 -1.34
C ASP A 78 -5.08 13.91 -1.44
N THR A 79 -6.34 14.29 -1.28
CA THR A 79 -6.80 15.68 -1.33
C THR A 79 -6.98 16.30 0.07
N ARG A 80 -6.58 15.58 1.11
CA ARG A 80 -6.61 16.10 2.48
C ARG A 80 -5.61 17.23 2.64
N ALA A 81 -5.81 18.07 3.64
CA ALA A 81 -4.82 19.08 4.02
C ALA A 81 -3.48 18.41 4.38
N ILE A 82 -2.39 19.14 4.25
CA ILE A 82 -1.07 18.64 4.67
C ILE A 82 -1.13 18.29 6.16
N ASP A 83 -0.68 17.09 6.49
CA ASP A 83 -0.58 16.63 7.86
C ASP A 83 0.62 17.29 8.56
N PRO A 84 0.41 18.14 9.58
CA PRO A 84 1.50 18.78 10.29
C PRO A 84 2.37 17.79 11.07
N GLU A 85 1.82 16.65 11.48
CA GLU A 85 2.54 15.58 12.16
C GLU A 85 3.33 14.69 11.17
N GLY A 86 2.95 14.73 9.89
CA GLY A 86 3.58 13.96 8.83
C GLY A 86 3.37 12.44 8.96
N ASP A 87 2.29 12.02 9.62
CA ASP A 87 2.04 10.60 9.88
C ASP A 87 1.08 9.94 8.88
N GLY A 88 0.42 10.73 8.04
CA GLY A 88 -0.52 10.25 7.03
C GLY A 88 -1.91 9.87 7.57
N LYS A 89 -2.11 9.88 8.87
CA LYS A 89 -3.41 9.64 9.51
C LYS A 89 -4.37 10.78 9.29
N ASN A 90 -3.90 11.98 9.59
CA ASN A 90 -4.73 13.19 9.67
C ASN A 90 -4.60 14.08 8.42
N GLY A 91 -3.86 13.64 7.42
CA GLY A 91 -3.67 14.45 6.23
C GLY A 91 -2.67 13.88 5.23
N TYR A 92 -2.34 14.71 4.26
CA TYR A 92 -1.39 14.39 3.21
C TYR A 92 0.06 14.55 3.70
N VAL A 93 0.89 13.55 3.44
CA VAL A 93 2.33 13.58 3.78
C VAL A 93 3.12 14.04 2.58
N THR A 94 3.77 15.20 2.71
CA THR A 94 4.67 15.77 1.67
C THR A 94 6.12 15.41 1.87
N ALA A 95 6.50 15.04 3.09
CA ALA A 95 7.89 14.75 3.43
C ALA A 95 8.41 13.49 2.73
N ALA A 96 9.69 13.51 2.38
CA ALA A 96 10.41 12.30 2.01
C ALA A 96 10.48 11.36 3.23
N GLY A 97 10.52 10.06 2.97
CA GLY A 97 10.56 9.07 4.04
C GLY A 97 11.14 7.76 3.55
N THR A 98 11.05 6.74 4.39
CA THR A 98 11.54 5.39 4.12
C THR A 98 10.47 4.52 3.45
N ILE A 99 10.93 3.42 2.88
CA ILE A 99 10.10 2.28 2.49
C ILE A 99 10.38 1.18 3.51
N THR A 100 9.33 0.64 4.11
CA THR A 100 9.41 -0.43 5.11
C THR A 100 8.61 -1.63 4.63
N LEU A 101 9.08 -2.81 4.95
CA LEU A 101 8.36 -4.06 4.80
C LEU A 101 7.89 -4.48 6.18
N GLN A 102 6.59 -4.65 6.33
CA GLN A 102 5.96 -4.85 7.63
C GLN A 102 5.48 -6.30 7.80
N GLY A 103 5.75 -6.86 8.97
CA GLY A 103 5.08 -8.03 9.51
C GLY A 103 4.38 -7.62 10.79
N HIS A 104 3.07 -7.50 10.78
CA HIS A 104 2.30 -6.93 11.90
C HIS A 104 1.74 -7.99 12.83
N ASP A 105 1.04 -8.98 12.28
CA ASP A 105 0.41 -10.02 13.08
C ASP A 105 1.34 -11.21 13.36
N PRO A 106 1.16 -11.93 14.47
CA PRO A 106 1.93 -13.14 14.74
C PRO A 106 1.77 -14.24 13.70
N THR A 107 0.70 -14.19 12.90
CA THR A 107 0.40 -15.13 11.81
C THR A 107 0.90 -14.64 10.46
N THR A 108 1.52 -13.46 10.37
CA THR A 108 2.07 -12.94 9.14
C THR A 108 3.25 -13.80 8.69
N ASP A 109 3.13 -14.39 7.49
CA ASP A 109 4.19 -15.15 6.83
C ASP A 109 4.35 -14.60 5.41
N LEU A 110 5.26 -13.65 5.25
CA LEU A 110 5.52 -12.94 4.00
C LEU A 110 6.98 -13.06 3.60
N SER A 111 7.20 -13.31 2.33
CA SER A 111 8.53 -13.29 1.71
C SER A 111 8.59 -12.23 0.62
N PHE A 112 9.69 -11.52 0.53
CA PHE A 112 9.92 -10.48 -0.46
C PHE A 112 11.16 -10.79 -1.29
N LYS A 113 11.11 -10.52 -2.60
CA LYS A 113 12.26 -10.64 -3.50
C LYS A 113 12.19 -9.60 -4.61
N ASN A 114 13.31 -9.35 -5.28
CA ASN A 114 13.40 -8.46 -6.44
C ASN A 114 12.87 -7.05 -6.15
N ILE A 115 13.27 -6.48 -5.01
CA ILE A 115 12.86 -5.14 -4.60
C ILE A 115 13.64 -4.11 -5.41
N ASN A 116 12.95 -3.32 -6.20
CA ASN A 116 13.52 -2.29 -7.04
C ASN A 116 12.85 -0.94 -6.75
N ILE A 117 13.62 0.13 -6.85
CA ILE A 117 13.13 1.49 -6.73
C ILE A 117 13.54 2.25 -7.99
N GLN A 118 12.57 2.91 -8.60
CA GLN A 118 12.79 3.82 -9.71
C GLN A 118 12.28 5.20 -9.32
N THR A 119 13.14 6.21 -9.43
CA THR A 119 12.74 7.59 -9.25
C THR A 119 12.17 8.13 -10.55
N CYS A 120 11.01 8.83 -10.47
CA CYS A 120 10.51 9.58 -11.61
C CYS A 120 11.43 10.77 -11.86
N ALA A 121 11.91 10.92 -13.09
CA ALA A 121 12.57 12.15 -13.50
C ALA A 121 11.55 13.30 -13.43
N LYS A 122 11.96 14.42 -12.83
CA LYS A 122 11.18 15.66 -12.86
C LYS A 122 11.36 16.34 -14.20
#